data_1ec5130bd67b1972726585531f290cc0
#
_entry.id   1ec5130bd67b1972726585531f290cc0
#
_cell.length_a   1.000
_cell.length_b   1.000
_cell.length_c   1.000
_cell.angle_alpha   90.00
_cell.angle_beta   90.00
_cell.angle_gamma   90.00
#
_symmetry.space_group_name_H-M   'P 1'
#
loop_
_entity.id
_entity.type
_entity.pdbx_description
1 polymer ?
#
loop_
_entity_poly.entity_id
_entity_poly.type
_entity_poly.pdbx_seq_one_letter_code
_entity_poly.pdbx_strand_id
1 'polypeptide(L)'
;VVLVMNTGRPVSCTWEQEHIPAILQAGFNGEKGGLATAQVLFGDVNPSGHLTMSYPRSAGQIPCHYSRKPAGGRKYVEMDWNPLYPFGYGLSYTTFSFENLRLSASEIHGDESLEVLLDVRNTGSRAGATVAQIYVDDHYTSVVRPIMELKGFQRVELEAGETKTLHFTLGFDELRLLDASYHWVVEPGDFTVLAGANAGDLPLRADFRVV
;
A
#
# COMPACT_ATOMS: atom_id res chain seq x y z
N VAL A 1 -20.49 16.46 -10.84
CA VAL A 1 -19.28 17.25 -10.54
C VAL A 1 -18.15 16.29 -10.27
N VAL A 2 -16.96 16.54 -10.80
CA VAL A 2 -15.72 15.84 -10.52
C VAL A 2 -14.68 16.86 -10.08
N LEU A 3 -13.98 16.61 -9.00
CA LEU A 3 -12.85 17.41 -8.56
C LEU A 3 -11.57 16.88 -9.18
N VAL A 4 -10.83 17.71 -9.90
CA VAL A 4 -9.47 17.40 -10.37
C VAL A 4 -8.47 18.20 -9.55
N MET A 5 -7.65 17.52 -8.77
CA MET A 5 -6.63 18.15 -7.93
C MET A 5 -5.26 18.08 -8.60
N ASN A 6 -4.69 19.24 -8.90
CA ASN A 6 -3.33 19.37 -9.42
C ASN A 6 -2.40 19.81 -8.28
N THR A 7 -2.10 18.90 -7.36
CA THR A 7 -1.29 19.20 -6.18
C THR A 7 -0.10 18.23 -6.08
N GLY A 8 1.09 18.75 -5.80
CA GLY A 8 2.30 17.95 -5.63
C GLY A 8 2.50 17.42 -4.20
N ARG A 9 1.52 17.59 -3.33
CA ARG A 9 1.56 17.15 -1.93
C ARG A 9 0.16 16.77 -1.45
N PRO A 10 0.05 15.91 -0.42
CA PRO A 10 -1.22 15.63 0.24
C PRO A 10 -1.85 16.90 0.81
N VAL A 11 -3.14 17.04 0.59
CA VAL A 11 -3.96 18.10 1.18
C VAL A 11 -5.13 17.47 1.94
N SER A 12 -5.59 18.15 2.98
CA SER A 12 -6.83 17.76 3.66
C SER A 12 -8.00 18.09 2.75
N CYS A 13 -8.78 17.09 2.37
CA CYS A 13 -9.95 17.24 1.48
C CYS A 13 -11.16 16.44 2.02
N THR A 14 -11.37 16.51 3.33
CA THR A 14 -12.44 15.77 4.00
C THR A 14 -13.80 16.24 3.55
N TRP A 15 -14.01 17.55 3.42
CA TRP A 15 -15.27 18.10 2.92
C TRP A 15 -15.54 17.67 1.47
N GLU A 16 -14.54 17.73 0.61
CA GLU A 16 -14.63 17.32 -0.78
C GLU A 16 -14.94 15.81 -0.91
N GLN A 17 -14.32 15.00 -0.06
CA GLN A 17 -14.56 13.56 -0.02
C GLN A 17 -16.01 13.23 0.36
N GLU A 18 -16.63 14.01 1.23
CA GLU A 18 -18.02 13.80 1.68
C GLU A 18 -19.06 14.33 0.67
N HIS A 19 -18.71 15.36 -0.11
CA HIS A 19 -19.69 16.11 -0.92
C HIS A 19 -19.49 15.99 -2.42
N ILE A 20 -18.33 15.55 -2.90
CA ILE A 20 -18.02 15.42 -4.33
C ILE A 20 -17.95 13.94 -4.73
N PRO A 21 -18.79 13.50 -5.68
CA PRO A 21 -18.91 12.10 -6.06
C PRO A 21 -17.64 11.45 -6.60
N ALA A 22 -16.73 12.24 -7.19
CA ALA A 22 -15.48 11.71 -7.74
C ALA A 22 -14.35 12.74 -7.60
N ILE A 23 -13.18 12.24 -7.19
CA ILE A 23 -11.95 13.03 -7.02
C ILE A 23 -10.84 12.37 -7.82
N LEU A 24 -10.22 13.13 -8.72
CA LEU A 24 -9.02 12.73 -9.46
C LEU A 24 -7.81 13.51 -8.94
N GLN A 25 -6.88 12.82 -8.28
CA GLN A 25 -5.59 13.39 -7.90
C GLN A 25 -4.63 13.25 -9.08
N ALA A 26 -4.39 14.33 -9.79
CA ALA A 26 -3.61 14.34 -11.02
C ALA A 26 -2.11 14.67 -10.80
N GLY A 27 -1.75 15.17 -9.64
CA GLY A 27 -0.36 15.59 -9.35
C GLY A 27 0.06 16.82 -10.15
N PHE A 28 1.36 16.95 -10.41
CA PHE A 28 1.90 17.93 -11.35
C PHE A 28 2.04 17.28 -12.71
N ASN A 29 1.05 17.50 -13.55
CA ASN A 29 1.02 16.97 -14.91
C ASN A 29 2.00 17.73 -15.81
N GLY A 30 2.62 17.01 -16.74
CA GLY A 30 3.41 17.59 -17.81
C GLY A 30 2.55 18.18 -18.94
N GLU A 31 3.19 18.41 -20.08
CA GLU A 31 2.60 19.01 -21.28
C GLU A 31 1.24 18.40 -21.69
N LYS A 32 1.13 17.07 -21.63
CA LYS A 32 -0.09 16.33 -22.01
C LYS A 32 -1.06 16.07 -20.86
N GLY A 33 -0.90 16.76 -19.73
CA GLY A 33 -1.73 16.56 -18.53
C GLY A 33 -3.22 16.76 -18.77
N GLY A 34 -3.60 17.76 -19.55
CA GLY A 34 -4.99 17.99 -19.91
C GLY A 34 -5.61 16.85 -20.72
N LEU A 35 -4.85 16.31 -21.70
CA LEU A 35 -5.28 15.15 -22.49
C LEU A 35 -5.44 13.90 -21.61
N ALA A 36 -4.43 13.60 -20.78
CA ALA A 36 -4.47 12.44 -19.88
C ALA A 36 -5.66 12.53 -18.89
N THR A 37 -5.89 13.72 -18.32
CA THR A 37 -7.05 13.96 -17.45
C THR A 37 -8.37 13.72 -18.19
N ALA A 38 -8.52 14.25 -19.41
CA ALA A 38 -9.71 14.04 -20.23
C ALA A 38 -9.94 12.55 -20.53
N GLN A 39 -8.92 11.83 -20.95
CA GLN A 39 -9.01 10.40 -21.25
C GLN A 39 -9.47 9.57 -20.04
N VAL A 40 -9.02 9.90 -18.84
CA VAL A 40 -9.52 9.27 -17.61
C VAL A 40 -10.97 9.66 -17.37
N LEU A 41 -11.31 10.95 -17.39
CA LEU A 41 -12.66 11.42 -17.08
C LEU A 41 -13.73 10.91 -18.05
N PHE A 42 -13.40 10.73 -19.31
CA PHE A 42 -14.32 10.20 -20.34
C PHE A 42 -14.24 8.68 -20.49
N GLY A 43 -13.35 8.02 -19.76
CA GLY A 43 -13.27 6.56 -19.70
C GLY A 43 -12.49 5.90 -20.83
N ASP A 44 -11.76 6.67 -21.65
CA ASP A 44 -10.86 6.15 -22.68
C ASP A 44 -9.70 5.37 -22.05
N VAL A 45 -9.26 5.80 -20.86
CA VAL A 45 -8.21 5.15 -20.06
C VAL A 45 -8.76 4.80 -18.69
N ASN A 46 -8.59 3.55 -18.29
CA ASN A 46 -8.89 3.10 -16.93
C ASN A 46 -7.76 3.54 -15.98
N PRO A 47 -8.02 4.37 -14.95
CA PRO A 47 -6.97 4.78 -14.03
C PRO A 47 -6.41 3.59 -13.24
N SER A 48 -5.10 3.60 -13.04
CA SER A 48 -4.37 2.56 -12.28
C SER A 48 -3.34 3.14 -11.32
N GLY A 49 -3.31 4.46 -11.16
CA GLY A 49 -2.41 5.14 -10.24
C GLY A 49 -2.85 4.95 -8.79
N HIS A 50 -1.86 4.84 -7.89
CA HIS A 50 -2.06 4.75 -6.45
C HIS A 50 -1.34 5.89 -5.75
N LEU A 51 -1.90 6.37 -4.65
CA LEU A 51 -1.31 7.46 -3.87
C LEU A 51 0.04 7.02 -3.29
N THR A 52 1.06 7.83 -3.49
CA THR A 52 2.42 7.60 -2.96
C THR A 52 2.64 8.21 -1.58
N MET A 53 1.62 8.79 -1.01
CA MET A 53 1.60 9.36 0.35
C MET A 53 0.21 9.19 0.95
N SER A 54 0.13 9.09 2.28
CA SER A 54 -1.17 9.15 2.98
C SER A 54 -1.72 10.57 2.95
N TYR A 55 -3.02 10.71 2.78
CA TYR A 55 -3.73 11.99 2.82
C TYR A 55 -4.33 12.20 4.21
N PRO A 56 -3.97 13.28 4.92
CA PRO A 56 -4.47 13.55 6.26
C PRO A 56 -5.93 14.01 6.23
N ARG A 57 -6.67 13.72 7.29
CA ARG A 57 -8.02 14.30 7.51
C ARG A 57 -7.96 15.79 7.84
N SER A 58 -6.88 16.20 8.48
CA SER A 58 -6.65 17.57 8.93
C SER A 58 -5.15 17.89 8.88
N ALA A 59 -4.81 19.14 8.67
CA ALA A 59 -3.42 19.60 8.71
C ALA A 59 -2.74 19.32 10.09
N GLY A 60 -3.52 19.28 11.17
CA GLY A 60 -3.03 18.92 12.51
C GLY A 60 -2.62 17.45 12.66
N GLN A 61 -2.93 16.59 11.70
CA GLN A 61 -2.56 15.17 11.70
C GLN A 61 -1.14 14.93 11.16
N ILE A 62 -0.50 15.92 10.57
CA ILE A 62 0.85 15.78 9.97
C ILE A 62 1.91 15.68 11.06
N PRO A 63 2.88 14.73 10.96
CA PRO A 63 3.12 13.77 9.88
C PRO A 63 2.17 12.56 9.92
N CYS A 64 1.68 12.15 8.73
CA CYS A 64 0.73 11.05 8.56
C CYS A 64 1.36 9.91 7.73
N HIS A 65 2.31 9.18 8.35
CA HIS A 65 3.02 8.09 7.68
C HIS A 65 2.31 6.74 7.90
N TYR A 66 2.23 5.91 6.86
CA TYR A 66 1.76 4.53 7.01
C TYR A 66 2.71 3.70 7.87
N SER A 67 4.03 3.94 7.72
CA SER A 67 5.13 3.31 8.46
C SER A 67 5.39 3.98 9.81
N ARG A 68 4.33 4.36 10.52
CA ARG A 68 4.45 4.98 11.83
C ARG A 68 5.02 4.01 12.86
N LYS A 69 5.76 4.53 13.82
CA LYS A 69 6.20 3.75 14.97
C LYS A 69 5.03 3.44 15.91
N PRO A 70 5.12 2.36 16.71
CA PRO A 70 4.15 2.11 17.76
C PRO A 70 4.07 3.33 18.67
N ALA A 71 2.96 4.05 18.62
CA ALA A 71 2.73 5.20 19.49
C ALA A 71 1.61 4.82 20.43
N GLY A 72 1.89 4.79 21.73
CA GLY A 72 0.90 4.45 22.74
C GLY A 72 -0.34 5.33 22.66
N GLY A 73 -1.29 4.92 21.84
CA GLY A 73 -2.68 5.31 21.93
C GLY A 73 -3.03 6.80 21.81
N ARG A 74 -2.23 7.62 21.14
CA ARG A 74 -2.61 9.02 20.86
C ARG A 74 -3.71 9.08 19.81
N LYS A 75 -4.92 8.76 20.22
CA LYS A 75 -6.13 8.96 19.42
C LYS A 75 -6.59 10.41 19.60
N TYR A 76 -6.99 11.05 18.50
CA TYR A 76 -7.68 12.33 18.59
C TYR A 76 -9.07 12.10 19.20
N VAL A 77 -9.56 13.08 19.95
CA VAL A 77 -10.89 13.00 20.59
C VAL A 77 -11.99 13.23 19.54
N GLU A 78 -11.75 14.14 18.60
CA GLU A 78 -12.76 14.66 17.68
C GLU A 78 -12.68 14.08 16.26
N MET A 79 -11.66 13.27 15.95
CA MET A 79 -11.53 12.69 14.62
C MET A 79 -10.82 11.34 14.66
N ASP A 80 -11.05 10.54 13.64
CA ASP A 80 -10.30 9.31 13.40
C ASP A 80 -8.80 9.63 13.18
N TRP A 81 -7.93 8.87 13.81
CA TRP A 81 -6.48 9.00 13.69
C TRP A 81 -5.92 8.39 12.41
N ASN A 82 -6.69 7.51 11.75
CA ASN A 82 -6.32 6.98 10.45
C ASN A 82 -6.37 8.08 9.38
N PRO A 83 -5.54 8.01 8.34
CA PRO A 83 -5.60 8.97 7.25
C PRO A 83 -6.96 8.98 6.55
N LEU A 84 -7.27 10.05 5.85
CA LEU A 84 -8.44 10.11 4.98
C LEU A 84 -8.30 9.10 3.83
N TYR A 85 -7.14 9.10 3.18
CA TYR A 85 -6.74 8.08 2.22
C TYR A 85 -5.38 7.51 2.63
N PRO A 86 -5.25 6.19 2.80
CA PRO A 86 -3.99 5.57 3.16
C PRO A 86 -2.98 5.61 1.99
N PHE A 87 -1.70 5.43 2.32
CA PHE A 87 -0.66 5.18 1.33
C PHE A 87 -1.05 4.00 0.43
N GLY A 88 -0.85 4.15 -0.86
CA GLY A 88 -1.20 3.12 -1.84
C GLY A 88 -2.67 3.09 -2.25
N TYR A 89 -3.54 3.96 -1.72
CA TYR A 89 -4.94 4.02 -2.10
C TYR A 89 -5.11 4.45 -3.56
N GLY A 90 -6.03 3.80 -4.27
CA GLY A 90 -6.44 4.15 -5.62
C GLY A 90 -7.69 3.39 -6.02
N LEU A 91 -8.44 3.95 -6.96
CA LEU A 91 -9.64 3.34 -7.54
C LEU A 91 -9.44 3.09 -9.02
N SER A 92 -10.20 2.15 -9.56
CA SER A 92 -10.23 1.77 -10.96
C SER A 92 -11.68 1.75 -11.46
N TYR A 93 -11.87 1.70 -12.77
CA TYR A 93 -13.19 1.43 -13.38
C TYR A 93 -13.54 -0.06 -13.43
N THR A 94 -12.70 -0.90 -12.81
CA THR A 94 -12.95 -2.31 -12.53
C THR A 94 -12.64 -2.61 -11.07
N THR A 95 -12.85 -3.83 -10.63
CA THR A 95 -12.60 -4.27 -9.24
C THR A 95 -11.59 -5.40 -9.23
N PHE A 96 -10.81 -5.48 -8.15
CA PHE A 96 -9.81 -6.53 -7.97
C PHE A 96 -9.99 -7.21 -6.61
N SER A 97 -9.72 -8.53 -6.57
CA SER A 97 -9.53 -9.29 -5.34
C SER A 97 -8.08 -9.74 -5.20
N PHE A 98 -7.63 -9.80 -3.96
CA PHE A 98 -6.33 -10.33 -3.56
C PHE A 98 -6.60 -11.60 -2.76
N GLU A 99 -5.99 -12.71 -3.16
CA GLU A 99 -6.36 -14.04 -2.67
C GLU A 99 -5.12 -14.93 -2.52
N ASN A 100 -5.25 -16.02 -1.79
CA ASN A 100 -4.28 -17.10 -1.75
C ASN A 100 -2.84 -16.65 -1.46
N LEU A 101 -2.63 -15.84 -0.43
CA LEU A 101 -1.28 -15.52 0.05
C LEU A 101 -0.61 -16.80 0.55
N ARG A 102 0.54 -17.13 -0.01
CA ARG A 102 1.32 -18.34 0.31
C ARG A 102 2.78 -17.98 0.54
N LEU A 103 3.39 -18.60 1.53
CA LEU A 103 4.83 -18.51 1.80
C LEU A 103 5.50 -19.83 1.43
N SER A 104 6.74 -19.79 0.94
CA SER A 104 7.53 -20.99 0.61
C SER A 104 7.90 -21.81 1.85
N ALA A 105 7.99 -21.16 3.01
CA ALA A 105 8.31 -21.77 4.29
C ALA A 105 7.65 -21.02 5.45
N SER A 106 7.44 -21.67 6.56
CA SER A 106 7.02 -21.04 7.83
C SER A 106 8.20 -20.68 8.74
N GLU A 107 9.42 -21.09 8.39
CA GLU A 107 10.66 -20.82 9.12
C GLU A 107 11.81 -20.71 8.12
N ILE A 108 12.68 -19.71 8.32
CA ILE A 108 13.89 -19.46 7.51
C ILE A 108 15.04 -19.06 8.44
N HIS A 109 16.29 -19.23 7.98
CA HIS A 109 17.46 -18.59 8.61
C HIS A 109 17.63 -17.16 8.10
N GLY A 110 18.33 -16.31 8.84
CA GLY A 110 18.46 -14.88 8.55
C GLY A 110 19.20 -14.54 7.25
N ASP A 111 19.89 -15.50 6.64
CA ASP A 111 20.58 -15.39 5.33
C ASP A 111 19.78 -16.02 4.16
N GLU A 112 18.65 -16.66 4.45
CA GLU A 112 17.77 -17.27 3.46
C GLU A 112 16.74 -16.27 2.94
N SER A 113 16.13 -16.63 1.83
CA SER A 113 15.03 -15.86 1.24
C SER A 113 13.70 -16.61 1.34
N LEU A 114 12.64 -15.88 1.60
CA LEU A 114 11.27 -16.37 1.64
C LEU A 114 10.55 -15.93 0.36
N GLU A 115 10.03 -16.90 -0.41
CA GLU A 115 9.16 -16.60 -1.55
C GLU A 115 7.73 -16.38 -1.06
N VAL A 116 7.12 -15.31 -1.55
CA VAL A 116 5.74 -14.92 -1.28
C VAL A 116 4.96 -14.94 -2.58
N LEU A 117 3.88 -15.72 -2.63
CA LEU A 117 2.99 -15.80 -3.77
C LEU A 117 1.64 -15.19 -3.41
N LEU A 118 1.10 -14.39 -4.32
CA LEU A 118 -0.17 -13.70 -4.17
C LEU A 118 -0.97 -13.78 -5.46
N ASP A 119 -2.20 -14.26 -5.40
CA ASP A 119 -3.11 -14.25 -6.53
C ASP A 119 -3.88 -12.92 -6.57
N VAL A 120 -3.89 -12.28 -7.75
CA VAL A 120 -4.67 -11.07 -8.00
C VAL A 120 -5.64 -11.37 -9.14
N ARG A 121 -6.91 -11.10 -8.91
CA ARG A 121 -7.99 -11.33 -9.87
C ARG A 121 -8.73 -10.04 -10.19
N ASN A 122 -9.00 -9.82 -11.46
CA ASN A 122 -9.95 -8.81 -11.89
C ASN A 122 -11.37 -9.38 -11.76
N THR A 123 -12.15 -8.87 -10.81
CA THR A 123 -13.51 -9.33 -10.52
C THR A 123 -14.59 -8.55 -11.25
N GLY A 124 -14.21 -7.49 -11.98
CA GLY A 124 -15.13 -6.68 -12.76
C GLY A 124 -15.23 -7.12 -14.22
N SER A 125 -15.93 -6.34 -15.00
CA SER A 125 -16.26 -6.64 -16.42
C SER A 125 -15.37 -5.90 -17.43
N ARG A 126 -14.36 -5.16 -16.98
CA ARG A 126 -13.47 -4.34 -17.82
C ARG A 126 -12.01 -4.67 -17.50
N ALA A 127 -11.17 -4.66 -18.52
CA ALA A 127 -9.72 -4.74 -18.33
C ALA A 127 -9.22 -3.56 -17.48
N GLY A 128 -8.21 -3.81 -16.66
CA GLY A 128 -7.63 -2.78 -15.81
C GLY A 128 -6.33 -3.24 -15.17
N ALA A 129 -5.69 -2.30 -14.48
CA ALA A 129 -4.48 -2.58 -13.73
C ALA A 129 -4.60 -2.11 -12.28
N THR A 130 -3.91 -2.83 -11.41
CA THR A 130 -3.78 -2.47 -9.99
C THR A 130 -2.34 -2.68 -9.52
N VAL A 131 -2.03 -2.24 -8.30
CA VAL A 131 -0.73 -2.48 -7.66
C VAL A 131 -0.97 -3.35 -6.43
N ALA A 132 -0.44 -4.57 -6.47
CA ALA A 132 -0.36 -5.44 -5.29
C ALA A 132 0.78 -4.97 -4.40
N GLN A 133 0.55 -4.94 -3.09
CA GLN A 133 1.50 -4.46 -2.09
C GLN A 133 1.72 -5.51 -1.03
N ILE A 134 3.00 -5.76 -0.70
CA ILE A 134 3.44 -6.68 0.35
C ILE A 134 4.12 -5.87 1.45
N TYR A 135 3.63 -6.01 2.66
CA TYR A 135 4.18 -5.40 3.85
C TYR A 135 4.69 -6.47 4.81
N VAL A 136 5.64 -6.11 5.64
CA VAL A 136 6.15 -6.96 6.72
C VAL A 136 6.00 -6.22 8.04
N ASP A 137 5.42 -6.91 9.02
CA ASP A 137 5.40 -6.56 10.43
C ASP A 137 6.39 -7.46 11.15
N ASP A 138 7.39 -6.86 11.79
CA ASP A 138 8.40 -7.51 12.61
C ASP A 138 8.00 -7.31 14.08
N HIS A 139 7.59 -8.37 14.73
CA HIS A 139 6.87 -8.28 16.01
C HIS A 139 7.75 -7.82 17.18
N TYR A 140 9.02 -8.26 17.22
CA TYR A 140 9.92 -7.99 18.33
C TYR A 140 11.32 -7.65 17.84
N THR A 141 11.73 -6.42 18.03
CA THR A 141 13.00 -5.90 17.55
C THR A 141 13.80 -5.23 18.66
N SER A 142 15.13 -5.34 18.59
CA SER A 142 16.06 -4.69 19.54
C SER A 142 15.99 -3.14 19.49
N VAL A 143 15.49 -2.59 18.39
CA VAL A 143 15.29 -1.14 18.16
C VAL A 143 13.87 -0.85 17.72
N VAL A 144 13.34 0.33 18.02
CA VAL A 144 11.97 0.69 17.66
C VAL A 144 11.79 0.78 16.15
N ARG A 145 10.96 -0.09 15.58
CA ARG A 145 10.60 -0.14 14.16
C ARG A 145 9.19 0.37 13.88
N PRO A 146 8.89 0.68 12.60
CA PRO A 146 7.52 0.90 12.15
C PRO A 146 6.63 -0.32 12.41
N ILE A 147 5.32 -0.08 12.59
CA ILE A 147 4.32 -1.16 12.75
C ILE A 147 4.20 -2.07 11.52
N MET A 148 4.59 -1.59 10.37
CA MET A 148 4.73 -2.34 9.13
C MET A 148 5.57 -1.54 8.13
N GLU A 149 6.24 -2.24 7.21
CA GLU A 149 7.03 -1.64 6.15
C GLU A 149 6.70 -2.29 4.80
N LEU A 150 6.53 -1.46 3.75
CA LEU A 150 6.37 -1.96 2.39
C LEU A 150 7.68 -2.61 1.94
N LYS A 151 7.63 -3.90 1.60
CA LYS A 151 8.79 -4.69 1.18
C LYS A 151 8.72 -5.15 -0.28
N GLY A 152 7.53 -5.10 -0.87
CA GLY A 152 7.36 -5.42 -2.28
C GLY A 152 6.09 -4.80 -2.86
N PHE A 153 6.13 -4.46 -4.15
CA PHE A 153 4.95 -4.08 -4.90
C PHE A 153 5.11 -4.45 -6.37
N GLN A 154 4.01 -4.81 -7.01
CA GLN A 154 3.99 -5.08 -8.45
C GLN A 154 2.72 -4.50 -9.06
N ARG A 155 2.87 -3.78 -10.19
CA ARG A 155 1.73 -3.39 -11.03
C ARG A 155 1.39 -4.55 -11.96
N VAL A 156 0.12 -4.93 -11.96
CA VAL A 156 -0.40 -6.03 -12.79
C VAL A 156 -1.57 -5.55 -13.63
N GLU A 157 -1.57 -5.90 -14.91
CA GLU A 157 -2.67 -5.70 -15.85
C GLU A 157 -3.43 -7.01 -16.02
N LEU A 158 -4.76 -6.93 -15.94
CA LEU A 158 -5.66 -8.09 -15.97
C LEU A 158 -6.84 -7.80 -16.88
N GLU A 159 -7.15 -8.73 -17.75
CA GLU A 159 -8.42 -8.75 -18.47
C GLU A 159 -9.59 -9.04 -17.52
N ALA A 160 -10.82 -8.77 -17.94
CA ALA A 160 -12.01 -9.08 -17.14
C ALA A 160 -12.05 -10.58 -16.77
N GLY A 161 -12.14 -10.87 -15.48
CA GLY A 161 -12.15 -12.24 -14.94
C GLY A 161 -10.78 -12.92 -14.86
N GLU A 162 -9.71 -12.32 -15.39
CA GLU A 162 -8.36 -12.88 -15.35
C GLU A 162 -7.80 -12.90 -13.93
N THR A 163 -7.01 -13.95 -13.64
CA THR A 163 -6.23 -14.10 -12.41
C THR A 163 -4.76 -14.29 -12.76
N LYS A 164 -3.87 -13.60 -12.06
CA LYS A 164 -2.41 -13.80 -12.13
C LYS A 164 -1.83 -14.02 -10.74
N THR A 165 -0.89 -14.96 -10.66
CA THR A 165 -0.07 -15.15 -9.46
C THR A 165 1.16 -14.26 -9.56
N LEU A 166 1.34 -13.42 -8.56
CA LEU A 166 2.51 -12.56 -8.41
C LEU A 166 3.50 -13.21 -7.46
N HIS A 167 4.80 -12.98 -7.71
CA HIS A 167 5.90 -13.53 -6.94
C HIS A 167 6.72 -12.38 -6.34
N PHE A 168 7.02 -12.48 -5.06
CA PHE A 168 7.89 -11.56 -4.33
C PHE A 168 8.90 -12.37 -3.54
N THR A 169 10.11 -11.85 -3.41
CA THR A 169 11.16 -12.45 -2.61
C THR A 169 11.48 -11.53 -1.43
N LEU A 170 11.44 -12.05 -0.24
CA LEU A 170 11.86 -11.37 0.99
C LEU A 170 13.19 -11.99 1.44
N GLY A 171 14.28 -11.29 1.21
CA GLY A 171 15.62 -11.70 1.60
C GLY A 171 16.19 -10.81 2.70
N PHE A 172 17.52 -10.88 2.85
CA PHE A 172 18.22 -10.07 3.84
C PHE A 172 17.90 -8.58 3.72
N ASP A 173 17.88 -8.02 2.52
CA ASP A 173 17.65 -6.59 2.30
C ASP A 173 16.24 -6.13 2.69
N GLU A 174 15.23 -6.98 2.52
CA GLU A 174 13.85 -6.69 2.89
C GLU A 174 13.60 -6.84 4.39
N LEU A 175 14.28 -7.79 5.04
CA LEU A 175 14.05 -8.14 6.44
C LEU A 175 14.97 -7.41 7.43
N ARG A 176 16.13 -6.93 6.96
CA ARG A 176 17.15 -6.33 7.83
C ARG A 176 16.68 -5.08 8.57
N LEU A 177 17.26 -4.89 9.72
CA LEU A 177 17.21 -3.67 10.51
C LEU A 177 18.63 -3.15 10.80
N LEU A 178 18.74 -1.87 11.16
CA LEU A 178 19.98 -1.29 11.67
C LEU A 178 19.94 -1.36 13.21
N ASP A 179 20.82 -2.17 13.79
CA ASP A 179 20.88 -2.36 15.25
C ASP A 179 21.48 -1.12 15.98
N ALA A 180 21.52 -1.18 17.30
CA ALA A 180 22.08 -0.10 18.13
C ALA A 180 23.60 0.11 17.94
N SER A 181 24.29 -0.85 17.32
CA SER A 181 25.73 -0.80 16.99
C SER A 181 25.97 -0.37 15.53
N TYR A 182 24.92 0.04 14.82
CA TYR A 182 24.95 0.44 13.40
C TYR A 182 25.35 -0.69 12.43
N HIS A 183 24.98 -1.93 12.74
CA HIS A 183 25.11 -3.07 11.82
C HIS A 183 23.76 -3.42 11.22
N TRP A 184 23.76 -3.80 9.94
CA TRP A 184 22.59 -4.38 9.29
C TRP A 184 22.48 -5.84 9.68
N VAL A 185 21.36 -6.20 10.32
CA VAL A 185 21.09 -7.54 10.82
C VAL A 185 19.64 -7.95 10.53
N VAL A 186 19.41 -9.25 10.38
CA VAL A 186 18.07 -9.84 10.49
C VAL A 186 18.04 -10.54 11.85
N GLU A 187 17.18 -10.07 12.72
CA GLU A 187 17.07 -10.65 14.07
C GLU A 187 16.13 -11.86 14.08
N PRO A 188 16.45 -12.92 14.83
CA PRO A 188 15.51 -14.01 15.05
C PRO A 188 14.22 -13.53 15.71
N GLY A 189 13.09 -13.99 15.22
CA GLY A 189 11.79 -13.56 15.73
C GLY A 189 10.61 -13.97 14.87
N ASP A 190 9.42 -13.55 15.29
CA ASP A 190 8.18 -13.80 14.58
C ASP A 190 7.84 -12.60 13.68
N PHE A 191 7.45 -12.88 12.45
CA PHE A 191 7.11 -11.90 11.42
C PHE A 191 5.75 -12.22 10.81
N THR A 192 5.05 -11.19 10.35
CA THR A 192 3.84 -11.35 9.54
C THR A 192 4.00 -10.67 8.19
N VAL A 193 3.75 -11.39 7.12
CA VAL A 193 3.53 -10.85 5.77
C VAL A 193 2.09 -10.41 5.66
N LEU A 194 1.87 -9.16 5.25
CA LEU A 194 0.58 -8.56 5.00
C LEU A 194 0.46 -8.24 3.52
N ALA A 195 -0.67 -8.54 2.89
CA ALA A 195 -0.86 -8.27 1.47
C ALA A 195 -2.24 -7.67 1.16
N GLY A 196 -2.27 -6.76 0.20
CA GLY A 196 -3.51 -6.14 -0.23
C GLY A 196 -3.33 -4.97 -1.20
N ALA A 197 -4.36 -4.15 -1.29
CA ALA A 197 -4.45 -3.05 -2.24
C ALA A 197 -3.68 -1.78 -1.78
N ASN A 198 -3.60 -1.54 -0.48
CA ASN A 198 -3.01 -0.34 0.10
C ASN A 198 -2.76 -0.54 1.61
N ALA A 199 -2.04 0.37 2.24
CA ALA A 199 -1.66 0.28 3.65
C ALA A 199 -2.84 0.27 4.66
N GLY A 200 -4.03 0.64 4.23
CA GLY A 200 -5.26 0.59 5.05
C GLY A 200 -6.17 -0.59 4.74
N ASP A 201 -5.84 -1.36 3.69
CA ASP A 201 -6.62 -2.52 3.23
C ASP A 201 -5.67 -3.68 2.92
N LEU A 202 -5.34 -4.44 3.95
CA LEU A 202 -4.43 -5.59 3.96
C LEU A 202 -5.16 -6.82 4.53
N PRO A 203 -6.11 -7.40 3.77
CA PRO A 203 -6.95 -8.48 4.26
C PRO A 203 -6.20 -9.81 4.43
N LEU A 204 -5.08 -9.98 3.76
CA LEU A 204 -4.33 -11.23 3.76
C LEU A 204 -3.14 -11.15 4.71
N ARG A 205 -2.94 -12.23 5.47
CA ARG A 205 -1.87 -12.38 6.46
C ARG A 205 -1.27 -13.78 6.40
N ALA A 206 0.03 -13.88 6.55
CA ALA A 206 0.74 -15.13 6.69
C ALA A 206 1.95 -14.95 7.62
N ASP A 207 2.08 -15.78 8.62
CA ASP A 207 3.13 -15.68 9.63
C ASP A 207 4.32 -16.58 9.25
N PHE A 208 5.53 -16.13 9.59
CA PHE A 208 6.75 -16.91 9.50
C PHE A 208 7.71 -16.53 10.63
N ARG A 209 8.73 -17.35 10.83
CA ARG A 209 9.76 -17.15 11.85
C ARG A 209 11.14 -17.10 11.21
N VAL A 210 11.98 -16.22 11.71
CA VAL A 210 13.43 -16.25 11.48
C VAL A 210 14.11 -16.92 12.70
N VAL A 211 15.01 -17.89 12.46
CA VAL A 211 15.75 -18.64 13.49
C VAL A 211 17.25 -18.48 13.35
#